data_7c689a2557488b5efa6e8cde78b4c4ce
#
_entry.id   7c689a2557488b5efa6e8cde78b4c4ce
#
_cell.length_a   1.000
_cell.length_b   1.000
_cell.length_c   1.000
_cell.angle_alpha   90.00
_cell.angle_beta   90.00
_cell.angle_gamma   90.00
#
_symmetry.space_group_name_H-M   'P 1'
#
loop_
_entity.id
_entity.type
_entity.pdbx_description
1 polymer ?
#
loop_
_entity_poly.entity_id
_entity_poly.type
_entity_poly.pdbx_seq_one_letter_code
_entity_poly.pdbx_strand_id
1 'polypeptide(L)'
;MKSSEREIEESFAASLALEEAGVAFYERAGAVTADPRVRLIFQRLARVKHDHLRLLRDRAAAMGVRGGHAAKAPTVYPTEAFARVECYVCGYGSVDIPDACPKCGSARYAFEKEVSKAMAWELAATSARASVAFLRGLEERYPAGQPLLDSLRAAEEASAAEAEGELTRSKS
;
A
#
# COMPACT_ATOMS: atom_id res chain seq x y z
N MET A 1 19.63 -27.51 1.22
CA MET A 1 18.56 -27.41 2.23
C MET A 1 18.58 -26.06 2.91
N LYS A 2 19.59 -25.74 3.70
CA LYS A 2 19.67 -24.42 4.40
C LYS A 2 19.62 -23.18 3.50
N SER A 3 20.13 -23.25 2.26
CA SER A 3 20.10 -22.13 1.32
C SER A 3 18.67 -21.84 0.84
N SER A 4 17.92 -22.88 0.44
CA SER A 4 16.53 -22.73 -0.02
C SER A 4 15.57 -22.28 1.08
N GLU A 5 15.75 -22.74 2.31
CA GLU A 5 14.96 -22.29 3.46
C GLU A 5 15.17 -20.80 3.71
N ARG A 6 16.43 -20.35 3.66
CA ARG A 6 16.77 -18.93 3.81
C ARG A 6 16.18 -18.07 2.69
N GLU A 7 16.24 -18.53 1.43
CA GLU A 7 15.63 -17.81 0.30
C GLU A 7 14.11 -17.64 0.48
N ILE A 8 13.43 -18.69 0.96
CA ILE A 8 11.99 -18.63 1.26
C ILE A 8 11.70 -17.62 2.37
N GLU A 9 12.49 -17.64 3.46
CA GLU A 9 12.34 -16.69 4.56
C GLU A 9 12.58 -15.24 4.13
N GLU A 10 13.63 -15.01 3.32
CA GLU A 10 13.96 -13.66 2.81
C GLU A 10 12.87 -13.14 1.85
N SER A 11 12.36 -14.00 0.95
CA SER A 11 11.27 -13.65 0.04
C SER A 11 9.97 -13.36 0.80
N PHE A 12 9.66 -14.15 1.84
CA PHE A 12 8.52 -13.92 2.72
C PHE A 12 8.63 -12.57 3.45
N ALA A 13 9.78 -12.30 4.08
CA ALA A 13 10.00 -11.06 4.80
C ALA A 13 9.88 -9.82 3.90
N ALA A 14 10.43 -9.88 2.68
CA ALA A 14 10.35 -8.80 1.71
C ALA A 14 8.91 -8.58 1.22
N SER A 15 8.16 -9.65 0.97
CA SER A 15 6.75 -9.58 0.56
C SER A 15 5.85 -9.07 1.68
N LEU A 16 6.12 -9.48 2.92
CA LEU A 16 5.41 -8.99 4.10
C LEU A 16 5.59 -7.46 4.23
N ALA A 17 6.84 -6.98 4.13
CA ALA A 17 7.16 -5.56 4.20
C ALA A 17 6.48 -4.75 3.07
N LEU A 18 6.36 -5.30 1.85
CA LEU A 18 5.62 -4.70 0.74
C LEU A 18 4.14 -4.49 1.10
N GLU A 19 3.48 -5.54 1.57
CA GLU A 19 2.04 -5.49 1.85
C GLU A 19 1.73 -4.62 3.08
N GLU A 20 2.56 -4.66 4.12
CA GLU A 20 2.44 -3.79 5.29
C GLU A 20 2.62 -2.31 4.91
N ALA A 21 3.55 -1.99 4.01
CA ALA A 21 3.71 -0.65 3.47
C ALA A 21 2.47 -0.20 2.69
N GLY A 22 1.84 -1.10 1.95
CA GLY A 22 0.59 -0.84 1.23
C GLY A 22 -0.58 -0.54 2.17
N VAL A 23 -0.73 -1.32 3.25
CA VAL A 23 -1.73 -1.05 4.29
C VAL A 23 -1.53 0.34 4.86
N ALA A 24 -0.32 0.63 5.36
CA ALA A 24 0.00 1.91 5.98
C ALA A 24 -0.25 3.10 5.03
N PHE A 25 0.11 2.95 3.76
CA PHE A 25 -0.11 3.96 2.73
C PHE A 25 -1.60 4.26 2.51
N TYR A 26 -2.42 3.24 2.28
CA TYR A 26 -3.84 3.43 1.99
C TYR A 26 -4.64 3.87 3.22
N GLU A 27 -4.29 3.40 4.41
CA GLU A 27 -4.88 3.87 5.66
C GLU A 27 -4.57 5.36 5.88
N ARG A 28 -3.32 5.77 5.66
CA ARG A 28 -2.91 7.17 5.78
C ARG A 28 -3.59 8.04 4.73
N ALA A 29 -3.64 7.62 3.46
CA ALA A 29 -4.32 8.34 2.39
C ALA A 29 -5.82 8.53 2.72
N GLY A 30 -6.48 7.49 3.21
CA GLY A 30 -7.88 7.57 3.64
C GLY A 30 -8.09 8.53 4.81
N ALA A 31 -7.18 8.52 5.79
CA ALA A 31 -7.29 9.36 6.98
C ALA A 31 -7.21 10.87 6.67
N VAL A 32 -6.45 11.27 5.63
CA VAL A 32 -6.23 12.68 5.29
C VAL A 32 -7.07 13.20 4.12
N THR A 33 -7.86 12.33 3.47
CA THR A 33 -8.67 12.68 2.30
C THR A 33 -9.99 13.35 2.72
N ALA A 34 -10.32 14.48 2.09
CA ALA A 34 -11.54 15.25 2.35
C ALA A 34 -12.82 14.56 1.87
N ASP A 35 -12.85 14.10 0.61
CA ASP A 35 -14.05 13.48 0.00
C ASP A 35 -14.34 12.09 0.61
N PRO A 36 -15.51 11.89 1.28
CA PRO A 36 -15.88 10.62 1.87
C PRO A 36 -15.93 9.46 0.85
N ARG A 37 -16.27 9.73 -0.40
CA ARG A 37 -16.34 8.71 -1.47
C ARG A 37 -14.94 8.23 -1.85
N VAL A 38 -13.97 9.14 -1.91
CA VAL A 38 -12.56 8.80 -2.15
C VAL A 38 -11.96 8.10 -0.94
N ARG A 39 -12.32 8.52 0.26
CA ARG A 39 -11.93 7.83 1.51
C ARG A 39 -12.35 6.37 1.50
N LEU A 40 -13.56 6.05 1.01
CA LEU A 40 -14.04 4.67 0.87
C LEU A 40 -13.20 3.86 -0.14
N ILE A 41 -12.68 4.48 -1.21
CA ILE A 41 -11.76 3.83 -2.14
C ILE A 41 -10.48 3.41 -1.40
N PHE A 42 -9.85 4.33 -0.68
CA PHE A 42 -8.63 4.00 0.08
C PHE A 42 -8.87 2.95 1.16
N GLN A 43 -10.00 3.00 1.87
CA GLN A 43 -10.37 1.96 2.83
C GLN A 43 -10.55 0.58 2.18
N ARG A 44 -11.14 0.53 0.98
CA ARG A 44 -11.24 -0.71 0.20
C ARG A 44 -9.85 -1.23 -0.19
N LEU A 45 -8.97 -0.37 -0.69
CA LEU A 45 -7.61 -0.73 -1.06
C LEU A 45 -6.79 -1.23 0.13
N ALA A 46 -6.94 -0.60 1.31
CA ALA A 46 -6.33 -1.10 2.54
C ALA A 46 -6.83 -2.51 2.91
N ARG A 47 -8.14 -2.77 2.79
CA ARG A 47 -8.69 -4.13 3.01
C ARG A 47 -8.12 -5.16 2.05
N VAL A 48 -7.97 -4.83 0.77
CA VAL A 48 -7.32 -5.71 -0.22
C VAL A 48 -5.90 -6.06 0.24
N LYS A 49 -5.14 -5.09 0.74
CA LYS A 49 -3.80 -5.35 1.28
C LYS A 49 -3.80 -6.23 2.53
N HIS A 50 -4.78 -6.08 3.40
CA HIS A 50 -4.97 -7.01 4.52
C HIS A 50 -5.29 -8.44 4.06
N ASP A 51 -6.06 -8.60 2.97
CA ASP A 51 -6.34 -9.91 2.37
C ASP A 51 -5.07 -10.54 1.77
N HIS A 52 -4.23 -9.74 1.11
CA HIS A 52 -2.92 -10.18 0.62
C HIS A 52 -1.99 -10.61 1.76
N LEU A 53 -1.94 -9.87 2.87
CA LEU A 53 -1.18 -10.26 4.06
C LEU A 53 -1.64 -11.59 4.63
N ARG A 54 -2.94 -11.85 4.64
CA ARG A 54 -3.52 -13.12 5.08
C ARG A 54 -3.11 -14.25 4.13
N LEU A 55 -3.30 -14.07 2.82
CA LEU A 55 -2.88 -15.01 1.79
C LEU A 55 -1.40 -15.38 1.93
N LEU A 56 -0.54 -14.38 2.12
CA LEU A 56 0.90 -14.56 2.27
C LEU A 56 1.25 -15.38 3.52
N ARG A 57 0.62 -15.08 4.66
CA ARG A 57 0.83 -15.80 5.92
C ARG A 57 0.34 -17.24 5.86
N ASP A 58 -0.82 -17.49 5.23
CA ASP A 58 -1.37 -18.83 5.05
C ASP A 58 -0.45 -19.68 4.17
N ARG A 59 0.08 -19.12 3.09
CA ARG A 59 1.05 -19.78 2.23
C ARG A 59 2.37 -20.09 2.94
N ALA A 60 2.91 -19.13 3.67
CA ALA A 60 4.12 -19.29 4.45
C ALA A 60 3.96 -20.41 5.50
N ALA A 61 2.84 -20.43 6.21
CA ALA A 61 2.52 -21.47 7.18
C ALA A 61 2.44 -22.86 6.54
N ALA A 62 1.80 -22.99 5.35
CA ALA A 62 1.73 -24.24 4.59
C ALA A 62 3.11 -24.74 4.12
N MET A 63 4.08 -23.83 3.93
CA MET A 63 5.46 -24.14 3.57
C MET A 63 6.37 -24.33 4.80
N GLY A 64 5.84 -24.25 6.02
CA GLY A 64 6.60 -24.38 7.26
C GLY A 64 7.48 -23.18 7.61
N VAL A 65 7.26 -22.02 7.00
CA VAL A 65 7.98 -20.79 7.30
C VAL A 65 7.55 -20.28 8.67
N ARG A 66 8.50 -20.14 9.59
CA ARG A 66 8.23 -19.75 11.00
C ARG A 66 8.51 -18.29 11.32
N GLY A 67 8.75 -17.48 10.31
CA GLY A 67 9.06 -16.06 10.43
C GLY A 67 10.25 -15.68 9.57
N GLY A 68 10.34 -14.41 9.23
CA GLY A 68 11.46 -13.83 8.51
C GLY A 68 12.06 -12.69 9.33
N HIS A 69 13.29 -12.33 9.05
CA HIS A 69 13.91 -11.13 9.60
C HIS A 69 13.18 -9.90 9.03
N ALA A 70 13.03 -8.84 9.84
CA ALA A 70 12.41 -7.62 9.36
C ALA A 70 13.13 -7.11 8.10
N ALA A 71 12.41 -7.04 7.00
CA ALA A 71 12.92 -6.49 5.75
C ALA A 71 12.58 -5.00 5.65
N LYS A 72 13.44 -4.25 4.97
CA LYS A 72 13.13 -2.84 4.67
C LYS A 72 11.98 -2.79 3.67
N ALA A 73 10.97 -1.96 3.96
CA ALA A 73 9.87 -1.73 3.05
C ALA A 73 10.38 -1.19 1.69
N PRO A 74 9.92 -1.74 0.56
CA PRO A 74 10.30 -1.24 -0.75
C PRO A 74 9.66 0.13 -1.02
N THR A 75 10.32 0.94 -1.86
CA THR A 75 9.81 2.25 -2.30
C THR A 75 8.81 2.06 -3.45
N VAL A 76 7.68 1.43 -3.17
CA VAL A 76 6.60 1.17 -4.13
C VAL A 76 5.50 2.21 -4.02
N TYR A 77 5.20 2.65 -2.79
CA TYR A 77 4.13 3.59 -2.51
C TYR A 77 4.65 5.01 -2.39
N PRO A 78 3.96 6.03 -2.97
CA PRO A 78 4.36 7.43 -2.87
C PRO A 78 3.95 8.02 -1.51
N THR A 79 4.54 7.51 -0.43
CA THR A 79 4.20 7.85 0.96
C THR A 79 4.34 9.34 1.26
N GLU A 80 5.28 10.02 0.60
CA GLU A 80 5.50 11.47 0.75
C GLU A 80 4.27 12.31 0.36
N ALA A 81 3.44 11.81 -0.57
CA ALA A 81 2.23 12.51 -1.00
C ALA A 81 1.24 12.76 0.16
N PHE A 82 1.26 11.91 1.17
CA PHE A 82 0.34 11.96 2.32
C PHE A 82 1.07 12.09 3.67
N ALA A 83 2.40 12.20 3.66
CA ALA A 83 3.20 12.26 4.89
C ALA A 83 2.88 13.48 5.76
N ARG A 84 2.60 14.61 5.12
CA ARG A 84 2.28 15.86 5.80
C ARG A 84 1.00 16.47 5.26
N VAL A 85 0.33 17.24 6.11
CA VAL A 85 -0.84 18.04 5.79
C VAL A 85 -0.53 19.51 6.11
N GLU A 86 -1.17 20.42 5.40
CA GLU A 86 -0.99 21.86 5.59
C GLU A 86 -2.34 22.54 5.75
N CYS A 87 -2.41 23.52 6.64
CA CYS A 87 -3.59 24.36 6.80
C CYS A 87 -3.75 25.25 5.56
N TYR A 88 -4.84 25.10 4.83
CA TYR A 88 -5.14 25.93 3.64
C TYR A 88 -5.26 27.44 3.95
N VAL A 89 -5.51 27.80 5.21
CA VAL A 89 -5.69 29.20 5.59
C VAL A 89 -4.36 29.91 5.85
N CYS A 90 -3.40 29.26 6.52
CA CYS A 90 -2.17 29.93 6.96
C CYS A 90 -0.88 29.18 6.63
N GLY A 91 -0.92 28.01 5.95
CA GLY A 91 0.24 27.22 5.57
C GLY A 91 0.96 26.51 6.74
N TYR A 92 0.33 26.41 7.90
CA TYR A 92 0.91 25.64 9.01
C TYR A 92 0.95 24.16 8.65
N GLY A 93 2.16 23.57 8.69
CA GLY A 93 2.37 22.15 8.37
C GLY A 93 2.32 21.25 9.61
N SER A 94 1.69 20.07 9.46
CA SER A 94 1.59 19.05 10.51
C SER A 94 1.73 17.65 9.93
N VAL A 95 2.10 16.67 10.76
CA VAL A 95 2.04 15.24 10.40
C VAL A 95 0.62 14.73 10.60
N ASP A 96 -0.02 15.09 11.71
CA ASP A 96 -1.40 14.72 12.02
C ASP A 96 -2.36 15.88 11.74
N ILE A 97 -3.62 15.55 11.46
CA ILE A 97 -4.67 16.56 11.32
C ILE A 97 -5.12 17.00 12.72
N PRO A 98 -4.83 18.23 13.14
CA PRO A 98 -5.29 18.73 14.44
C PRO A 98 -6.78 19.08 14.38
N ASP A 99 -7.46 19.09 15.55
CA ASP A 99 -8.87 19.52 15.65
C ASP A 99 -9.07 20.98 15.27
N ALA A 100 -8.08 21.81 15.57
CA ALA A 100 -8.00 23.20 15.14
C ALA A 100 -6.54 23.57 14.85
N CYS A 101 -6.33 24.46 13.89
CA CYS A 101 -4.99 24.95 13.56
C CYS A 101 -4.36 25.70 14.74
N PRO A 102 -3.18 25.29 15.24
CA PRO A 102 -2.51 25.96 16.36
C PRO A 102 -2.09 27.40 16.03
N LYS A 103 -1.94 27.72 14.73
CA LYS A 103 -1.47 29.04 14.27
C LYS A 103 -2.60 30.02 14.02
N CYS A 104 -3.72 29.59 13.40
CA CYS A 104 -4.78 30.50 12.99
C CYS A 104 -6.19 30.13 13.51
N GLY A 105 -6.33 29.02 14.22
CA GLY A 105 -7.61 28.57 14.77
C GLY A 105 -8.59 27.95 13.78
N SER A 106 -8.20 27.78 12.50
CA SER A 106 -9.06 27.14 11.49
C SER A 106 -9.40 25.71 11.89
N ALA A 107 -10.61 25.29 11.57
CA ALA A 107 -11.12 23.97 11.90
C ALA A 107 -10.37 22.84 11.15
N ARG A 108 -10.51 21.62 11.64
CA ARG A 108 -9.87 20.38 11.16
C ARG A 108 -9.91 20.23 9.63
N TYR A 109 -11.05 20.52 8.99
CA TYR A 109 -11.20 20.38 7.54
C TYR A 109 -10.23 21.26 6.71
N ALA A 110 -9.62 22.29 7.31
CA ALA A 110 -8.59 23.10 6.66
C ALA A 110 -7.29 22.33 6.38
N PHE A 111 -7.12 21.13 6.92
CA PHE A 111 -5.97 20.24 6.71
C PHE A 111 -6.27 19.05 5.80
N GLU A 112 -7.54 18.82 5.47
CA GLU A 112 -7.92 17.65 4.67
C GLU A 112 -7.53 17.87 3.20
N LYS A 113 -6.96 16.78 2.59
CA LYS A 113 -6.48 16.82 1.21
C LYS A 113 -7.62 16.56 0.21
N GLU A 114 -7.66 17.34 -0.84
CA GLU A 114 -8.54 17.13 -1.98
C GLU A 114 -7.91 16.10 -2.94
N VAL A 115 -8.49 14.91 -2.99
CA VAL A 115 -8.08 13.82 -3.89
C VAL A 115 -9.30 13.43 -4.72
N SER A 116 -9.17 13.46 -6.04
CA SER A 116 -10.23 12.99 -6.93
C SER A 116 -10.30 11.47 -6.98
N LYS A 117 -11.44 10.90 -7.43
CA LYS A 117 -11.57 9.45 -7.67
C LYS A 117 -10.54 8.96 -8.69
N ALA A 118 -10.32 9.72 -9.77
CA ALA A 118 -9.35 9.38 -10.79
C ALA A 118 -7.93 9.32 -10.21
N MET A 119 -7.52 10.30 -9.39
CA MET A 119 -6.22 10.27 -8.70
C MET A 119 -6.07 9.07 -7.78
N ALA A 120 -7.10 8.71 -7.02
CA ALA A 120 -7.07 7.56 -6.13
C ALA A 120 -6.85 6.25 -6.92
N TRP A 121 -7.56 6.06 -8.02
CA TRP A 121 -7.39 4.88 -8.87
C TRP A 121 -6.08 4.87 -9.64
N GLU A 122 -5.56 6.02 -10.05
CA GLU A 122 -4.24 6.15 -10.66
C GLU A 122 -3.13 5.75 -9.69
N LEU A 123 -3.20 6.20 -8.44
CA LEU A 123 -2.30 5.78 -7.37
C LEU A 123 -2.38 4.26 -7.15
N ALA A 124 -3.58 3.71 -7.10
CA ALA A 124 -3.79 2.26 -6.94
C ALA A 124 -3.18 1.46 -8.10
N ALA A 125 -3.45 1.84 -9.34
CA ALA A 125 -2.94 1.17 -10.53
C ALA A 125 -1.41 1.23 -10.61
N THR A 126 -0.84 2.41 -10.35
CA THR A 126 0.62 2.61 -10.38
C THR A 126 1.32 1.80 -9.28
N SER A 127 0.80 1.83 -8.06
CA SER A 127 1.36 1.07 -6.94
C SER A 127 1.24 -0.44 -7.15
N ALA A 128 0.11 -0.93 -7.66
CA ALA A 128 -0.06 -2.36 -7.94
C ALA A 128 0.90 -2.84 -9.04
N ARG A 129 1.10 -2.08 -10.12
CA ARG A 129 2.12 -2.41 -11.14
C ARG A 129 3.54 -2.42 -10.57
N ALA A 130 3.86 -1.46 -9.70
CA ALA A 130 5.16 -1.43 -9.03
C ALA A 130 5.34 -2.61 -8.06
N SER A 131 4.27 -3.04 -7.38
CA SER A 131 4.27 -4.25 -6.55
C SER A 131 4.54 -5.51 -7.38
N VAL A 132 3.88 -5.65 -8.53
CA VAL A 132 4.13 -6.78 -9.47
C VAL A 132 5.59 -6.80 -9.91
N ALA A 133 6.15 -5.66 -10.32
CA ALA A 133 7.55 -5.56 -10.73
C ALA A 133 8.51 -5.94 -9.58
N PHE A 134 8.23 -5.49 -8.37
CA PHE A 134 9.01 -5.86 -7.18
C PHE A 134 8.97 -7.36 -6.90
N LEU A 135 7.77 -7.98 -6.96
CA LEU A 135 7.61 -9.42 -6.73
C LEU A 135 8.34 -10.25 -7.79
N ARG A 136 8.30 -9.86 -9.06
CA ARG A 136 9.10 -10.49 -10.12
C ARG A 136 10.60 -10.43 -9.83
N GLY A 137 11.09 -9.30 -9.34
CA GLY A 137 12.47 -9.18 -8.90
C GLY A 137 12.84 -10.09 -7.71
N LEU A 138 11.88 -10.36 -6.82
CA LEU A 138 12.05 -11.34 -5.75
C LEU A 138 12.07 -12.79 -6.28
N GLU A 139 11.22 -13.13 -7.25
CA GLU A 139 11.21 -14.45 -7.91
C GLU A 139 12.56 -14.76 -8.56
N GLU A 140 13.14 -13.78 -9.24
CA GLU A 140 14.48 -13.92 -9.85
C GLU A 140 15.60 -14.08 -8.81
N ARG A 141 15.50 -13.33 -7.70
CA ARG A 141 16.51 -13.36 -6.61
C ARG A 141 16.40 -14.60 -5.73
N TYR A 142 15.19 -15.08 -5.49
CA TYR A 142 14.86 -16.15 -4.55
C TYR A 142 13.99 -17.23 -5.22
N PRO A 143 14.55 -18.04 -6.15
CA PRO A 143 13.76 -19.03 -6.89
C PRO A 143 13.03 -20.04 -6.00
N ALA A 144 13.60 -20.39 -4.84
CA ALA A 144 12.95 -21.28 -3.88
C ALA A 144 11.68 -20.68 -3.24
N GLY A 145 11.55 -19.34 -3.23
CA GLY A 145 10.38 -18.63 -2.75
C GLY A 145 9.24 -18.51 -3.76
N GLN A 146 9.46 -18.91 -5.01
CA GLN A 146 8.48 -18.76 -6.10
C GLN A 146 7.07 -19.26 -5.75
N PRO A 147 6.86 -20.45 -5.14
CA PRO A 147 5.52 -20.92 -4.79
C PRO A 147 4.76 -20.00 -3.83
N LEU A 148 5.49 -19.26 -2.99
CA LEU A 148 4.92 -18.22 -2.12
C LEU A 148 4.54 -16.97 -2.92
N LEU A 149 5.44 -16.52 -3.80
CA LEU A 149 5.33 -15.26 -4.54
C LEU A 149 4.28 -15.33 -5.65
N ASP A 150 4.11 -16.45 -6.33
CA ASP A 150 3.17 -16.63 -7.45
C ASP A 150 1.74 -16.22 -7.09
N SER A 151 1.25 -16.65 -5.93
CA SER A 151 -0.11 -16.35 -5.48
C SER A 151 -0.29 -14.86 -5.17
N LEU A 152 0.71 -14.24 -4.56
CA LEU A 152 0.68 -12.82 -4.23
C LEU A 152 0.79 -11.98 -5.51
N ARG A 153 1.70 -12.35 -6.43
CA ARG A 153 1.84 -11.66 -7.71
C ARG A 153 0.56 -11.71 -8.53
N ALA A 154 -0.10 -12.87 -8.59
CA ALA A 154 -1.39 -12.99 -9.28
C ALA A 154 -2.48 -12.09 -8.65
N ALA A 155 -2.50 -11.97 -7.32
CA ALA A 155 -3.40 -11.07 -6.61
C ALA A 155 -3.10 -9.60 -6.91
N GLU A 156 -1.83 -9.21 -6.97
CA GLU A 156 -1.41 -7.84 -7.36
C GLU A 156 -1.73 -7.53 -8.83
N GLU A 157 -1.55 -8.48 -9.74
CA GLU A 157 -1.94 -8.34 -11.15
C GLU A 157 -3.45 -8.12 -11.30
N ALA A 158 -4.27 -8.84 -10.53
CA ALA A 158 -5.72 -8.64 -10.48
C ALA A 158 -6.09 -7.26 -9.92
N SER A 159 -5.41 -6.81 -8.87
CA SER A 159 -5.59 -5.48 -8.27
C SER A 159 -5.22 -4.37 -9.26
N ALA A 160 -4.15 -4.52 -10.03
CA ALA A 160 -3.75 -3.59 -11.07
C ALA A 160 -4.82 -3.48 -12.17
N ALA A 161 -5.31 -4.60 -12.68
CA ALA A 161 -6.35 -4.65 -13.71
C ALA A 161 -7.66 -4.00 -13.23
N GLU A 162 -8.07 -4.25 -11.99
CA GLU A 162 -9.24 -3.62 -11.39
C GLU A 162 -9.07 -2.10 -11.29
N ALA A 163 -7.95 -1.63 -10.76
CA ALA A 163 -7.68 -0.20 -10.60
C ALA A 163 -7.63 0.53 -11.95
N GLU A 164 -7.06 -0.08 -12.99
CA GLU A 164 -7.04 0.45 -14.36
C GLU A 164 -8.46 0.55 -14.95
N GLY A 165 -9.30 -0.46 -14.73
CA GLY A 165 -10.70 -0.45 -15.13
C GLY A 165 -11.49 0.68 -14.44
N GLU A 166 -11.31 0.85 -13.13
CA GLU A 166 -11.94 1.94 -12.37
C GLU A 166 -11.42 3.32 -12.78
N LEU A 167 -10.12 3.46 -13.06
CA LEU A 167 -9.52 4.69 -13.56
C LEU A 167 -10.15 5.09 -14.90
N THR A 168 -10.33 4.15 -15.80
CA THR A 168 -10.97 4.38 -17.11
C THR A 168 -12.42 4.86 -16.93
N ARG A 169 -13.20 4.20 -16.05
CA ARG A 169 -14.58 4.63 -15.72
C ARG A 169 -14.65 6.00 -15.06
N SER A 170 -13.64 6.38 -14.27
CA SER A 170 -13.59 7.66 -13.56
C SER A 170 -13.29 8.85 -14.48
N LYS A 171 -12.77 8.60 -15.69
CA LYS A 171 -12.43 9.62 -16.69
C LYS A 171 -13.54 9.79 -17.75
N SER A 172 -14.52 8.88 -17.78
CA SER A 172 -15.70 8.94 -18.65
C SER A 172 -16.84 9.73 -18.01
#